data_a271cd5e25a8be6d65e2924669273775
#
_entry.id   a271cd5e25a8be6d65e2924669273775
#
_cell.length_a   1.000
_cell.length_b   1.000
_cell.length_c   1.000
_cell.angle_alpha   90.00
_cell.angle_beta   90.00
_cell.angle_gamma   90.00
#
_symmetry.space_group_name_H-M   'P 1'
#
loop_
_entity.id
_entity.type
_entity.pdbx_description
1 polymer ?
#
loop_
_entity_poly.entity_id
_entity_poly.type
_entity_poly.pdbx_seq_one_letter_code
_entity_poly.pdbx_strand_id
1 'polypeptide(L)'
;MSTIEEKRHSLAHLLAQAILNIYPEAKLTIGPATETGFYYDVDFGTSKLTDQNLPKIEKEMKKLLPTWDTFESISKTADEAREYFKDNTYKLELIEEIISRGEQLTFYKSGDFIDLCRGGHVAHMNEIPADSFELDKTAGAYWRGDEKNSMLTRVYGLAFESKEELDVYKHKIEQAKERDHRKLGKELDLFTFSDLVGGGLPLFTPKGTAIRNAIIDKVYEIQGEYDTQEVCIPHITKPDLYKTSGHWDKFKDELFHVHGRENEFVMKPMNCPHHTQIFASKPRSYKELPLRYVESTMVYRDEQSGELLGLGRVRSITQDDGHTFCTPEQIDQEVKILISIIKKFYTLLGLMKEGNYRVSLSFRDPKEPQKYLGDESVWETAQAALTRIAQEENLPYEIFEGEAAFYGPKIDFMFKDAIGRERQLGTIQLDFNMPSRFGLEFTDKDGTKKTPVMIHRAIAGSLERFLSIAIEHFAGNFPFWMAPVQVALIPIKEQHEQAAKDLHKQLKALGIRVDYMNSNDNFGKRIKKAKDERVPYFIIIGDKDIEANKVTLESRDEGQLGQKSIEEVLQLFRELK
;
A
#
# COMPACT_ATOMS: atom_id res chain seq x y z
N MET A 1 24.93 19.08 -18.07
CA MET A 1 23.74 18.33 -18.53
C MET A 1 22.56 18.75 -17.69
N SER A 2 21.45 18.99 -18.32
CA SER A 2 20.22 19.35 -17.61
C SER A 2 19.67 18.18 -16.81
N THR A 3 18.96 18.49 -15.72
CA THR A 3 18.32 17.47 -14.88
C THR A 3 17.12 16.84 -15.60
N ILE A 4 16.71 15.64 -15.15
CA ILE A 4 15.49 14.99 -15.71
C ILE A 4 14.23 15.83 -15.49
N GLU A 5 14.16 16.61 -14.41
CA GLU A 5 13.05 17.49 -14.13
C GLU A 5 12.98 18.65 -15.13
N GLU A 6 14.12 19.26 -15.50
CA GLU A 6 14.21 20.28 -16.54
C GLU A 6 13.82 19.72 -17.92
N LYS A 7 14.21 18.48 -18.24
CA LYS A 7 13.79 17.79 -19.47
C LYS A 7 12.28 17.59 -19.52
N ARG A 8 11.69 17.11 -18.43
CA ARG A 8 10.23 16.90 -18.28
C ARG A 8 9.44 18.19 -18.40
N HIS A 9 9.92 19.25 -17.75
CA HIS A 9 9.29 20.57 -17.85
C HIS A 9 9.33 21.12 -19.28
N SER A 10 10.47 20.98 -19.96
CA SER A 10 10.61 21.40 -21.37
C SER A 10 9.70 20.60 -22.30
N LEU A 11 9.53 19.30 -22.05
CA LEU A 11 8.59 18.45 -22.79
C LEU A 11 7.12 18.84 -22.54
N ALA A 12 6.76 19.35 -21.37
CA ALA A 12 5.42 19.87 -21.11
C ALA A 12 5.11 21.08 -22.02
N HIS A 13 6.08 21.99 -22.20
CA HIS A 13 5.92 23.11 -23.13
C HIS A 13 5.88 22.65 -24.60
N LEU A 14 6.67 21.65 -24.96
CA LEU A 14 6.63 21.05 -26.30
C LEU A 14 5.29 20.39 -26.60
N LEU A 15 4.70 19.69 -25.59
CA LEU A 15 3.34 19.14 -25.65
C LEU A 15 2.31 20.24 -25.88
N ALA A 16 2.40 21.34 -25.13
CA ALA A 16 1.49 22.48 -25.25
C ALA A 16 1.49 23.06 -26.70
N GLN A 17 2.66 23.27 -27.29
CA GLN A 17 2.76 23.73 -28.68
C GLN A 17 2.22 22.69 -29.65
N ALA A 18 2.52 21.41 -29.47
CA ALA A 18 2.02 20.35 -30.34
C ALA A 18 0.48 20.27 -30.31
N ILE A 19 -0.11 20.49 -29.13
CA ILE A 19 -1.57 20.58 -28.97
C ILE A 19 -2.12 21.78 -29.74
N LEU A 20 -1.55 22.98 -29.59
CA LEU A 20 -2.02 24.18 -30.34
C LEU A 20 -1.90 24.04 -31.83
N ASN A 21 -0.86 23.36 -32.36
CA ASN A 21 -0.73 23.09 -33.78
C ASN A 21 -1.86 22.22 -34.34
N ILE A 22 -2.42 21.33 -33.52
CA ILE A 22 -3.49 20.41 -33.94
C ILE A 22 -4.87 20.94 -33.56
N TYR A 23 -4.96 21.65 -32.45
CA TYR A 23 -6.18 22.21 -31.86
C TYR A 23 -5.98 23.71 -31.55
N PRO A 24 -6.03 24.60 -32.55
CA PRO A 24 -5.71 26.03 -32.34
C PRO A 24 -6.62 26.75 -31.35
N GLU A 25 -7.85 26.26 -31.17
CA GLU A 25 -8.83 26.84 -30.24
C GLU A 25 -8.65 26.37 -28.80
N ALA A 26 -7.71 25.44 -28.55
CA ALA A 26 -7.48 24.91 -27.20
C ALA A 26 -6.88 25.98 -26.28
N LYS A 27 -7.35 26.02 -25.02
CA LYS A 27 -6.84 26.94 -24.01
C LYS A 27 -5.92 26.20 -23.06
N LEU A 28 -4.66 26.57 -23.08
CA LEU A 28 -3.62 26.00 -22.23
C LEU A 28 -3.73 26.55 -20.80
N THR A 29 -3.48 25.70 -19.78
CA THR A 29 -3.48 26.16 -18.39
C THR A 29 -2.09 26.00 -17.75
N ILE A 30 -1.77 24.86 -17.17
CA ILE A 30 -0.50 24.56 -16.50
C ILE A 30 0.05 23.21 -16.94
N GLY A 31 1.39 23.09 -16.94
CA GLY A 31 2.10 21.88 -17.37
C GLY A 31 3.36 21.60 -16.54
N PRO A 32 3.25 21.05 -15.31
CA PRO A 32 4.41 20.73 -14.50
C PRO A 32 5.06 19.39 -14.89
N ALA A 33 6.33 19.24 -14.48
CA ALA A 33 7.00 17.96 -14.40
C ALA A 33 6.42 17.10 -13.27
N THR A 34 6.53 15.78 -13.41
CA THR A 34 6.16 14.77 -12.41
C THR A 34 7.33 13.80 -12.19
N GLU A 35 7.23 12.90 -11.20
CA GLU A 35 8.27 11.90 -10.91
C GLU A 35 8.61 10.98 -12.09
N THR A 36 7.68 10.74 -13.01
CA THR A 36 7.86 9.81 -14.12
C THR A 36 7.69 10.44 -15.51
N GLY A 37 7.42 11.74 -15.54
CA GLY A 37 7.17 12.43 -16.80
C GLY A 37 6.65 13.84 -16.61
N PHE A 38 5.61 14.18 -17.33
CA PHE A 38 5.01 15.51 -17.35
C PHE A 38 3.54 15.42 -17.69
N TYR A 39 2.80 16.51 -17.49
CA TYR A 39 1.46 16.65 -18.05
C TYR A 39 1.19 18.09 -18.49
N TYR A 40 0.11 18.28 -19.22
CA TYR A 40 -0.47 19.60 -19.47
C TYR A 40 -1.99 19.55 -19.34
N ASP A 41 -2.56 20.50 -18.60
CA ASP A 41 -3.99 20.67 -18.46
C ASP A 41 -4.51 21.63 -19.55
N VAL A 42 -5.53 21.20 -20.29
CA VAL A 42 -5.99 21.88 -21.48
C VAL A 42 -7.52 21.90 -21.52
N ASP A 43 -8.09 23.04 -21.82
CA ASP A 43 -9.49 23.17 -22.19
C ASP A 43 -9.62 23.08 -23.73
N PHE A 44 -10.17 21.98 -24.21
CA PHE A 44 -10.40 21.75 -25.63
C PHE A 44 -11.75 22.30 -26.13
N GLY A 45 -12.52 23.05 -25.31
CA GLY A 45 -13.81 23.58 -25.65
C GLY A 45 -14.79 22.47 -26.04
N THR A 46 -15.27 22.50 -27.28
CA THR A 46 -16.21 21.49 -27.79
C THR A 46 -15.54 20.22 -28.31
N SER A 47 -14.22 20.25 -28.50
CA SER A 47 -13.45 19.10 -29.00
C SER A 47 -13.21 18.11 -27.87
N LYS A 48 -13.37 16.81 -28.15
CA LYS A 48 -13.06 15.74 -27.18
C LYS A 48 -11.74 15.07 -27.53
N LEU A 49 -10.77 15.18 -26.65
CA LEU A 49 -9.52 14.43 -26.73
C LEU A 49 -9.68 13.09 -26.00
N THR A 50 -9.18 12.03 -26.61
CA THR A 50 -9.11 10.68 -26.03
C THR A 50 -7.73 10.10 -26.25
N ASP A 51 -7.39 8.99 -25.59
CA ASP A 51 -6.10 8.33 -25.78
C ASP A 51 -5.81 7.95 -27.24
N GLN A 52 -6.83 7.74 -28.06
CA GLN A 52 -6.67 7.47 -29.51
C GLN A 52 -6.05 8.63 -30.29
N ASN A 53 -6.10 9.84 -29.76
CA ASN A 53 -5.53 11.03 -30.37
C ASN A 53 -4.06 11.25 -29.99
N LEU A 54 -3.57 10.63 -28.92
CA LEU A 54 -2.22 10.83 -28.40
C LEU A 54 -1.11 10.55 -29.40
N PRO A 55 -1.15 9.48 -30.23
CA PRO A 55 -0.11 9.23 -31.21
C PRO A 55 0.07 10.36 -32.24
N LYS A 56 -1.01 11.08 -32.55
CA LYS A 56 -0.95 12.24 -33.48
C LYS A 56 -0.24 13.42 -32.81
N ILE A 57 -0.52 13.68 -31.54
CA ILE A 57 0.12 14.75 -30.76
C ILE A 57 1.59 14.44 -30.56
N GLU A 58 1.92 13.20 -30.14
CA GLU A 58 3.31 12.75 -29.97
C GLU A 58 4.13 12.88 -31.26
N LYS A 59 3.55 12.52 -32.40
CA LYS A 59 4.20 12.70 -33.71
C LYS A 59 4.51 14.16 -33.96
N GLU A 60 3.62 15.07 -33.61
CA GLU A 60 3.86 16.53 -33.77
C GLU A 60 4.94 17.00 -32.76
N MET A 61 4.95 16.50 -31.52
CA MET A 61 6.03 16.78 -30.57
C MET A 61 7.40 16.36 -31.14
N LYS A 62 7.52 15.14 -31.66
CA LYS A 62 8.76 14.60 -32.24
C LYS A 62 9.20 15.38 -33.49
N LYS A 63 8.27 15.97 -34.23
CA LYS A 63 8.56 16.86 -35.37
C LYS A 63 9.04 18.24 -34.91
N LEU A 64 8.47 18.78 -33.83
CA LEU A 64 8.85 20.07 -33.24
C LEU A 64 10.19 20.02 -32.50
N LEU A 65 10.49 18.91 -31.82
CA LEU A 65 11.68 18.77 -30.97
C LEU A 65 12.99 19.25 -31.64
N PRO A 66 13.35 18.86 -32.87
CA PRO A 66 14.57 19.33 -33.51
C PRO A 66 14.50 20.79 -34.02
N THR A 67 13.32 21.42 -33.97
CA THR A 67 13.15 22.82 -34.38
C THR A 67 13.30 23.79 -33.21
N TRP A 68 13.30 23.30 -31.99
CA TRP A 68 13.58 24.07 -30.78
C TRP A 68 15.03 23.88 -30.37
N ASP A 69 15.70 24.95 -29.94
CA ASP A 69 17.08 24.89 -29.46
C ASP A 69 17.13 25.18 -27.95
N THR A 70 16.80 26.39 -27.54
CA THR A 70 16.89 26.86 -26.17
C THR A 70 15.59 27.49 -25.71
N PHE A 71 15.47 27.68 -24.40
CA PHE A 71 14.40 28.47 -23.79
C PHE A 71 14.92 29.86 -23.46
N GLU A 72 14.36 30.88 -24.08
CA GLU A 72 14.70 32.27 -23.82
C GLU A 72 13.74 32.89 -22.80
N SER A 73 14.29 33.44 -21.71
CA SER A 73 13.48 34.17 -20.73
C SER A 73 13.10 35.54 -21.28
N ILE A 74 11.80 35.85 -21.27
CA ILE A 74 11.27 37.12 -21.75
C ILE A 74 10.51 37.81 -20.63
N SER A 75 10.75 39.10 -20.46
CA SER A 75 9.96 39.93 -19.56
C SER A 75 8.83 40.61 -20.30
N LYS A 76 7.63 40.60 -19.76
CA LYS A 76 6.47 41.34 -20.25
C LYS A 76 5.88 42.15 -19.11
N THR A 77 5.39 43.34 -19.40
CA THR A 77 4.57 44.10 -18.47
C THR A 77 3.22 43.42 -18.23
N ALA A 78 2.52 43.76 -17.18
CA ALA A 78 1.21 43.19 -16.87
C ALA A 78 0.21 43.42 -18.04
N ASP A 79 0.25 44.60 -18.67
CA ASP A 79 -0.65 44.93 -19.79
C ASP A 79 -0.30 44.15 -21.05
N GLU A 80 0.99 43.98 -21.37
CA GLU A 80 1.43 43.14 -22.49
C GLU A 80 1.05 41.66 -22.27
N ALA A 81 1.13 41.18 -21.02
CA ALA A 81 0.74 39.84 -20.68
C ALA A 81 -0.76 39.60 -20.83
N ARG A 82 -1.58 40.56 -20.34
CA ARG A 82 -3.05 40.53 -20.53
C ARG A 82 -3.44 40.54 -21.98
N GLU A 83 -2.83 41.41 -22.81
CA GLU A 83 -3.14 41.45 -24.24
C GLU A 83 -2.71 40.16 -24.94
N TYR A 84 -1.54 39.59 -24.59
CA TYR A 84 -1.08 38.35 -25.21
C TYR A 84 -1.99 37.15 -24.91
N PHE A 85 -2.53 37.06 -23.67
CA PHE A 85 -3.40 35.96 -23.26
C PHE A 85 -4.89 36.35 -23.19
N LYS A 86 -5.34 37.44 -23.88
CA LYS A 86 -6.71 37.96 -23.78
C LYS A 86 -7.81 36.93 -24.04
N ASP A 87 -7.53 35.93 -24.90
CA ASP A 87 -8.46 34.86 -25.27
C ASP A 87 -8.39 33.63 -24.35
N ASN A 88 -7.45 33.65 -23.38
CA ASN A 88 -7.26 32.54 -22.44
C ASN A 88 -7.53 32.97 -20.99
N THR A 89 -8.76 32.73 -20.54
CA THR A 89 -9.24 33.11 -19.22
C THR A 89 -8.41 32.49 -18.09
N TYR A 90 -7.90 31.29 -18.26
CA TYR A 90 -7.08 30.60 -17.24
C TYR A 90 -5.71 31.29 -17.07
N LYS A 91 -5.05 31.67 -18.16
CA LYS A 91 -3.79 32.40 -18.09
C LYS A 91 -3.97 33.81 -17.54
N LEU A 92 -5.08 34.49 -17.87
CA LEU A 92 -5.40 35.78 -17.27
C LEU A 92 -5.57 35.68 -15.75
N GLU A 93 -6.27 34.66 -15.26
CA GLU A 93 -6.44 34.43 -13.84
C GLU A 93 -5.09 34.18 -13.13
N LEU A 94 -4.19 33.38 -13.73
CA LEU A 94 -2.84 33.14 -13.18
C LEU A 94 -1.99 34.43 -13.16
N ILE A 95 -2.10 35.27 -14.19
CA ILE A 95 -1.39 36.56 -14.26
C ILE A 95 -1.84 37.48 -13.13
N GLU A 96 -3.16 37.64 -12.92
CA GLU A 96 -3.69 38.48 -11.84
C GLU A 96 -3.28 37.97 -10.46
N GLU A 97 -3.24 36.67 -10.27
CA GLU A 97 -2.81 36.05 -9.02
C GLU A 97 -1.32 36.33 -8.73
N ILE A 98 -0.43 36.19 -9.73
CA ILE A 98 1.00 36.50 -9.60
C ILE A 98 1.20 37.98 -9.28
N ILE A 99 0.48 38.86 -9.95
CA ILE A 99 0.53 40.31 -9.71
C ILE A 99 0.05 40.63 -8.27
N SER A 100 -1.03 40.00 -7.82
CA SER A 100 -1.58 40.23 -6.48
C SER A 100 -0.63 39.82 -5.36
N ARG A 101 0.26 38.85 -5.61
CA ARG A 101 1.32 38.42 -4.68
C ARG A 101 2.57 39.30 -4.74
N GLY A 102 2.65 40.26 -5.66
CA GLY A 102 3.83 41.08 -5.89
C GLY A 102 4.99 40.32 -6.53
N GLU A 103 4.73 39.16 -7.13
CA GLU A 103 5.72 38.36 -7.84
C GLU A 103 5.95 38.92 -9.27
N GLN A 104 7.15 38.70 -9.79
CA GLN A 104 7.49 39.12 -11.16
C GLN A 104 6.89 38.15 -12.17
N LEU A 105 6.27 38.70 -13.24
CA LEU A 105 5.81 37.92 -14.37
C LEU A 105 7.00 37.50 -15.23
N THR A 106 7.20 36.20 -15.40
CA THR A 106 8.24 35.62 -16.25
C THR A 106 7.61 34.75 -17.33
N PHE A 107 8.17 34.84 -18.53
CA PHE A 107 7.76 34.06 -19.69
C PHE A 107 8.97 33.39 -20.30
N TYR A 108 8.74 32.24 -20.88
CA TYR A 108 9.77 31.53 -21.64
C TYR A 108 9.30 31.29 -23.07
N LYS A 109 10.21 31.56 -23.99
CA LYS A 109 10.01 31.36 -25.42
C LYS A 109 10.92 30.25 -25.93
N SER A 110 10.36 29.36 -26.77
CA SER A 110 11.13 28.39 -27.55
C SER A 110 10.45 28.23 -28.92
N GLY A 111 11.20 28.45 -30.00
CA GLY A 111 10.60 28.59 -31.32
C GLY A 111 9.59 29.73 -31.35
N ASP A 112 8.38 29.47 -31.81
CA ASP A 112 7.28 30.45 -31.85
C ASP A 112 6.38 30.36 -30.57
N PHE A 113 6.64 29.43 -29.68
CA PHE A 113 5.85 29.21 -28.46
C PHE A 113 6.32 30.10 -27.32
N ILE A 114 5.36 30.76 -26.67
CA ILE A 114 5.60 31.57 -25.48
C ILE A 114 4.59 31.17 -24.41
N ASP A 115 5.06 30.88 -23.19
CA ASP A 115 4.18 30.59 -22.09
C ASP A 115 4.63 31.27 -20.80
N LEU A 116 3.65 31.46 -19.88
CA LEU A 116 3.85 31.94 -18.52
C LEU A 116 4.54 30.83 -17.71
N CYS A 117 5.79 31.07 -17.28
CA CYS A 117 6.60 30.04 -16.66
C CYS A 117 7.67 30.68 -15.74
N ARG A 118 8.03 29.94 -14.68
CA ARG A 118 9.09 30.34 -13.71
C ARG A 118 10.50 29.89 -14.13
N GLY A 119 10.64 29.16 -15.24
CA GLY A 119 11.92 28.60 -15.70
C GLY A 119 12.16 27.17 -15.24
N GLY A 120 13.43 26.73 -15.29
CA GLY A 120 13.80 25.34 -15.02
C GLY A 120 13.63 24.46 -16.27
N HIS A 121 14.19 24.96 -17.39
CA HIS A 121 14.22 24.27 -18.68
C HIS A 121 15.61 23.74 -19.00
N VAL A 122 15.69 22.82 -19.95
CA VAL A 122 16.98 22.34 -20.49
C VAL A 122 17.78 23.49 -21.09
N ALA A 123 19.10 23.37 -21.04
CA ALA A 123 19.98 24.33 -21.72
C ALA A 123 19.82 24.24 -23.24
N HIS A 124 19.71 23.01 -23.77
CA HIS A 124 19.46 22.74 -25.18
C HIS A 124 18.47 21.57 -25.35
N MET A 125 17.51 21.72 -26.24
CA MET A 125 16.49 20.70 -26.52
C MET A 125 17.06 19.39 -27.10
N ASN A 126 18.25 19.46 -27.73
CA ASN A 126 18.95 18.26 -28.21
C ASN A 126 19.48 17.35 -27.07
N GLU A 127 19.42 17.79 -25.81
CA GLU A 127 19.69 16.94 -24.64
C GLU A 127 18.57 15.92 -24.38
N ILE A 128 17.41 16.06 -25.05
CA ILE A 128 16.25 15.17 -24.92
C ILE A 128 16.22 14.20 -26.12
N PRO A 129 16.52 12.91 -25.95
CA PRO A 129 16.36 11.93 -27.01
C PRO A 129 14.89 11.81 -27.45
N ALA A 130 14.62 11.80 -28.75
CA ALA A 130 13.25 11.76 -29.28
C ALA A 130 12.49 10.45 -28.97
N ASP A 131 13.19 9.41 -28.53
CA ASP A 131 12.64 8.11 -28.15
C ASP A 131 12.64 7.88 -26.63
N SER A 132 13.07 8.88 -25.83
CA SER A 132 13.06 8.81 -24.37
C SER A 132 11.74 9.26 -23.74
N PHE A 133 10.76 9.69 -24.52
CA PHE A 133 9.45 10.10 -24.05
C PHE A 133 8.31 9.55 -24.91
N GLU A 134 7.13 9.43 -24.31
CA GLU A 134 5.89 8.95 -24.96
C GLU A 134 4.68 9.58 -24.26
N LEU A 135 3.59 9.85 -24.98
CA LEU A 135 2.32 10.23 -24.36
C LEU A 135 1.60 8.98 -23.82
N ASP A 136 1.15 9.02 -22.57
CA ASP A 136 0.63 7.85 -21.86
C ASP A 136 -0.91 7.77 -21.94
N LYS A 137 -1.60 8.79 -21.43
CA LYS A 137 -3.06 8.77 -21.29
C LYS A 137 -3.65 10.17 -21.16
N THR A 138 -4.98 10.23 -21.21
CA THR A 138 -5.76 11.41 -20.85
C THR A 138 -6.59 11.18 -19.60
N ALA A 139 -6.82 12.23 -18.80
CA ALA A 139 -7.74 12.20 -17.67
C ALA A 139 -8.49 13.52 -17.54
N GLY A 140 -9.67 13.50 -16.93
CA GLY A 140 -10.36 14.72 -16.50
C GLY A 140 -9.67 15.32 -15.26
N ALA A 141 -9.54 16.65 -15.23
CA ALA A 141 -9.03 17.38 -14.09
C ALA A 141 -9.82 18.68 -13.92
N TYR A 142 -10.37 18.94 -12.75
CA TYR A 142 -11.03 20.20 -12.48
C TYR A 142 -9.99 21.32 -12.33
N TRP A 143 -10.29 22.48 -12.91
CA TRP A 143 -9.44 23.65 -12.71
C TRP A 143 -9.27 23.95 -11.22
N ARG A 144 -8.02 24.06 -10.76
CA ARG A 144 -7.63 24.21 -9.34
C ARG A 144 -8.12 23.10 -8.40
N GLY A 145 -8.49 21.94 -8.91
CA GLY A 145 -8.96 20.81 -8.11
C GLY A 145 -10.37 20.98 -7.52
N ASP A 146 -11.11 22.04 -7.86
CA ASP A 146 -12.47 22.27 -7.38
C ASP A 146 -13.48 21.77 -8.42
N GLU A 147 -14.33 20.84 -8.03
CA GLU A 147 -15.38 20.25 -8.89
C GLU A 147 -16.42 21.28 -9.42
N LYS A 148 -16.49 22.48 -8.81
CA LYS A 148 -17.34 23.58 -9.26
C LYS A 148 -16.77 24.32 -10.46
N ASN A 149 -15.47 24.16 -10.72
CA ASN A 149 -14.78 24.79 -11.84
C ASN A 149 -14.86 23.94 -13.11
N SER A 150 -14.41 24.52 -14.22
CA SER A 150 -14.36 23.85 -15.52
C SER A 150 -13.57 22.55 -15.45
N MET A 151 -14.09 21.48 -16.07
CA MET A 151 -13.38 20.25 -16.27
C MET A 151 -12.45 20.37 -17.47
N LEU A 152 -11.16 20.22 -17.23
CA LEU A 152 -10.09 20.23 -18.23
C LEU A 152 -9.73 18.79 -18.62
N THR A 153 -9.04 18.64 -19.74
CA THR A 153 -8.40 17.39 -20.10
C THR A 153 -6.91 17.48 -19.75
N ARG A 154 -6.45 16.62 -18.87
CA ARG A 154 -5.04 16.45 -18.54
C ARG A 154 -4.43 15.42 -19.47
N VAL A 155 -3.40 15.83 -20.22
CA VAL A 155 -2.64 14.96 -21.12
C VAL A 155 -1.33 14.59 -20.42
N TYR A 156 -1.12 13.31 -20.14
CA TYR A 156 0.09 12.82 -19.50
C TYR A 156 1.11 12.33 -20.51
N GLY A 157 2.38 12.61 -20.23
CA GLY A 157 3.52 12.05 -20.91
C GLY A 157 4.51 11.43 -19.95
N LEU A 158 5.15 10.35 -20.35
CA LEU A 158 6.29 9.72 -19.70
C LEU A 158 7.58 10.28 -20.28
N ALA A 159 8.61 10.49 -19.43
CA ALA A 159 9.93 10.93 -19.89
C ALA A 159 11.03 10.45 -18.96
N PHE A 160 12.08 9.86 -19.54
CA PHE A 160 13.23 9.28 -18.88
C PHE A 160 14.53 9.75 -19.54
N GLU A 161 15.68 9.40 -18.97
CA GLU A 161 16.97 9.81 -19.51
C GLU A 161 17.26 9.12 -20.86
N SER A 162 16.74 7.91 -21.07
CA SER A 162 16.94 7.12 -22.28
C SER A 162 15.69 6.31 -22.64
N LYS A 163 15.72 5.77 -23.87
CA LYS A 163 14.70 4.81 -24.33
C LYS A 163 14.66 3.55 -23.47
N GLU A 164 15.83 3.04 -23.09
CA GLU A 164 15.95 1.82 -22.27
C GLU A 164 15.26 2.00 -20.93
N GLU A 165 15.41 3.15 -20.28
CA GLU A 165 14.72 3.47 -19.03
C GLU A 165 13.20 3.57 -19.21
N LEU A 166 12.75 4.21 -20.29
CA LEU A 166 11.34 4.29 -20.66
C LEU A 166 10.75 2.89 -20.87
N ASP A 167 11.45 2.03 -21.63
CA ASP A 167 11.00 0.66 -21.91
C ASP A 167 10.96 -0.19 -20.63
N VAL A 168 11.95 -0.07 -19.75
CA VAL A 168 11.96 -0.71 -18.42
C VAL A 168 10.76 -0.25 -17.58
N TYR A 169 10.48 1.04 -17.57
CA TYR A 169 9.32 1.58 -16.83
C TYR A 169 8.00 1.07 -17.40
N LYS A 170 7.83 1.08 -18.72
CA LYS A 170 6.63 0.55 -19.41
C LYS A 170 6.41 -0.92 -19.07
N HIS A 171 7.48 -1.73 -19.11
CA HIS A 171 7.39 -3.14 -18.74
C HIS A 171 6.95 -3.32 -17.27
N LYS A 172 7.48 -2.49 -16.34
CA LYS A 172 7.03 -2.50 -14.94
C LYS A 172 5.53 -2.15 -14.80
N ILE A 173 5.04 -1.17 -15.54
CA ILE A 173 3.62 -0.79 -15.53
C ILE A 173 2.75 -1.93 -16.08
N GLU A 174 3.18 -2.59 -17.15
CA GLU A 174 2.45 -3.73 -17.70
C GLU A 174 2.43 -4.92 -16.72
N GLN A 175 3.56 -5.25 -16.13
CA GLN A 175 3.61 -6.23 -15.05
C GLN A 175 2.71 -5.84 -13.87
N ALA A 176 2.63 -4.54 -13.52
CA ALA A 176 1.73 -4.07 -12.47
C ALA A 176 0.25 -4.32 -12.81
N LYS A 177 -0.15 -4.08 -14.06
CA LYS A 177 -1.52 -4.37 -14.53
C LYS A 177 -1.85 -5.86 -14.52
N GLU A 178 -0.89 -6.71 -14.92
CA GLU A 178 -1.07 -8.16 -14.88
C GLU A 178 -1.17 -8.72 -13.47
N ARG A 179 -0.44 -8.11 -12.52
CA ARG A 179 -0.40 -8.50 -11.11
C ARG A 179 -1.48 -7.84 -10.26
N ASP A 180 -2.29 -6.93 -10.83
CA ASP A 180 -3.31 -6.19 -10.07
C ASP A 180 -4.20 -7.14 -9.25
N HIS A 181 -4.23 -6.91 -7.93
CA HIS A 181 -4.94 -7.76 -6.98
C HIS A 181 -6.45 -7.86 -7.29
N ARG A 182 -7.04 -6.85 -7.93
CA ARG A 182 -8.47 -6.86 -8.33
C ARG A 182 -8.71 -7.85 -9.45
N LYS A 183 -7.78 -7.94 -10.41
CA LYS A 183 -7.81 -8.91 -11.51
C LYS A 183 -7.54 -10.32 -10.99
N LEU A 184 -6.40 -10.51 -10.33
CA LEU A 184 -5.97 -11.81 -9.82
C LEU A 184 -6.91 -12.34 -8.72
N GLY A 185 -7.43 -11.46 -7.87
CA GLY A 185 -8.40 -11.83 -6.84
C GLY A 185 -9.68 -12.40 -7.40
N LYS A 186 -10.17 -11.86 -8.54
CA LYS A 186 -11.31 -12.39 -9.26
C LYS A 186 -10.97 -13.72 -9.98
N GLU A 187 -9.82 -13.77 -10.69
CA GLU A 187 -9.39 -14.97 -11.42
C GLU A 187 -9.17 -16.17 -10.49
N LEU A 188 -8.61 -15.94 -9.31
CA LEU A 188 -8.32 -16.96 -8.29
C LEU A 188 -9.48 -17.20 -7.31
N ASP A 189 -10.59 -16.50 -7.49
CA ASP A 189 -11.77 -16.59 -6.62
C ASP A 189 -11.42 -16.31 -5.13
N LEU A 190 -10.79 -15.16 -4.83
CA LEU A 190 -10.36 -14.82 -3.47
C LEU A 190 -11.35 -13.89 -2.76
N PHE A 191 -11.89 -12.90 -3.46
CA PHE A 191 -12.84 -11.94 -2.90
C PHE A 191 -13.71 -11.31 -3.99
N THR A 192 -14.79 -10.68 -3.55
CA THR A 192 -15.71 -9.94 -4.41
C THR A 192 -16.25 -8.70 -3.68
N PHE A 193 -16.88 -7.81 -4.44
CA PHE A 193 -17.67 -6.69 -3.93
C PHE A 193 -19.10 -6.82 -4.46
N SER A 194 -20.07 -6.29 -3.71
CA SER A 194 -21.47 -6.27 -4.09
C SER A 194 -22.06 -4.89 -3.82
N ASP A 195 -22.81 -4.36 -4.76
CA ASP A 195 -23.51 -3.07 -4.59
C ASP A 195 -24.54 -3.12 -3.45
N LEU A 196 -25.12 -4.29 -3.18
CA LEU A 196 -26.04 -4.51 -2.07
C LEU A 196 -25.36 -4.44 -0.70
N VAL A 197 -24.06 -4.74 -0.64
CA VAL A 197 -23.27 -4.65 0.61
C VAL A 197 -22.69 -3.25 0.76
N GLY A 198 -22.27 -2.64 -0.35
CA GLY A 198 -21.71 -1.29 -0.39
C GLY A 198 -20.23 -1.25 -0.76
N GLY A 199 -19.79 -0.10 -1.25
CA GLY A 199 -18.40 0.14 -1.65
C GLY A 199 -17.43 0.08 -0.48
N GLY A 200 -16.24 -0.48 -0.70
CA GLY A 200 -15.21 -0.60 0.34
C GLY A 200 -15.48 -1.67 1.41
N LEU A 201 -16.45 -2.57 1.17
CA LEU A 201 -16.81 -3.68 2.07
C LEU A 201 -16.56 -5.01 1.34
N PRO A 202 -15.34 -5.55 1.38
CA PRO A 202 -14.98 -6.77 0.65
C PRO A 202 -15.66 -8.02 1.25
N LEU A 203 -16.10 -8.90 0.36
CA LEU A 203 -16.60 -10.23 0.69
C LEU A 203 -15.53 -11.26 0.32
N PHE A 204 -14.98 -11.95 1.31
CA PHE A 204 -13.99 -12.99 1.08
C PHE A 204 -14.68 -14.33 0.78
N THR A 205 -14.25 -14.98 -0.29
CA THR A 205 -14.68 -16.34 -0.63
C THR A 205 -14.05 -17.36 0.33
N PRO A 206 -14.41 -18.64 0.25
CA PRO A 206 -13.71 -19.67 1.04
C PRO A 206 -12.19 -19.69 0.83
N LYS A 207 -11.71 -19.46 -0.42
CA LYS A 207 -10.28 -19.41 -0.75
C LYS A 207 -9.61 -18.18 -0.14
N GLY A 208 -10.20 -17.00 -0.30
CA GLY A 208 -9.68 -15.77 0.32
C GLY A 208 -9.69 -15.82 1.83
N THR A 209 -10.74 -16.41 2.43
CA THR A 209 -10.82 -16.63 3.87
C THR A 209 -9.72 -17.58 4.35
N ALA A 210 -9.41 -18.64 3.59
CA ALA A 210 -8.32 -19.56 3.93
C ALA A 210 -6.95 -18.86 3.97
N ILE A 211 -6.64 -17.99 3.00
CA ILE A 211 -5.41 -17.19 3.00
C ILE A 211 -5.40 -16.25 4.22
N ARG A 212 -6.50 -15.54 4.43
CA ARG A 212 -6.64 -14.58 5.53
C ARG A 212 -6.38 -15.25 6.88
N ASN A 213 -6.98 -16.41 7.12
CA ASN A 213 -6.79 -17.17 8.35
C ASN A 213 -5.34 -17.68 8.47
N ALA A 214 -4.74 -18.18 7.38
CA ALA A 214 -3.35 -18.63 7.40
C ALA A 214 -2.36 -17.52 7.80
N ILE A 215 -2.61 -16.27 7.37
CA ILE A 215 -1.80 -15.11 7.78
C ILE A 215 -1.99 -14.82 9.27
N ILE A 216 -3.23 -14.77 9.74
CA ILE A 216 -3.56 -14.53 11.16
C ILE A 216 -2.91 -15.60 12.03
N ASP A 217 -3.11 -16.88 11.69
CA ASP A 217 -2.58 -18.02 12.44
C ASP A 217 -1.05 -17.95 12.51
N LYS A 218 -0.37 -17.59 11.41
CA LYS A 218 1.10 -17.47 11.39
C LYS A 218 1.58 -16.29 12.23
N VAL A 219 0.89 -15.16 12.24
CA VAL A 219 1.19 -14.03 13.10
C VAL A 219 1.04 -14.44 14.58
N TYR A 220 -0.05 -15.11 14.95
CA TYR A 220 -0.26 -15.60 16.31
C TYR A 220 0.76 -16.66 16.74
N GLU A 221 1.13 -17.58 15.83
CA GLU A 221 2.18 -18.57 16.08
C GLU A 221 3.51 -17.91 16.47
N ILE A 222 3.96 -16.92 15.68
CA ILE A 222 5.22 -16.21 15.95
C ILE A 222 5.14 -15.40 17.25
N GLN A 223 4.01 -14.75 17.51
CA GLN A 223 3.81 -13.95 18.73
C GLN A 223 3.68 -14.81 20.00
N GLY A 224 3.16 -16.03 19.87
CA GLY A 224 2.99 -16.97 20.99
C GLY A 224 4.31 -17.30 21.68
N GLU A 225 5.46 -17.12 21.02
CA GLU A 225 6.78 -17.27 21.64
C GLU A 225 7.09 -16.19 22.70
N TYR A 226 6.30 -15.11 22.78
CA TYR A 226 6.57 -13.91 23.57
C TYR A 226 5.49 -13.56 24.59
N ASP A 227 4.78 -14.54 25.13
CA ASP A 227 3.74 -14.36 26.16
C ASP A 227 2.68 -13.32 25.80
N THR A 228 2.24 -13.29 24.56
CA THR A 228 1.13 -12.44 24.11
C THR A 228 -0.22 -13.00 24.57
N GLN A 229 -1.15 -12.13 24.94
CA GLN A 229 -2.48 -12.47 25.41
C GLN A 229 -3.53 -11.98 24.41
N GLU A 230 -4.29 -12.92 23.87
CA GLU A 230 -5.39 -12.56 22.98
C GLU A 230 -6.55 -11.96 23.79
N VAL A 231 -7.10 -10.86 23.27
CA VAL A 231 -8.27 -10.17 23.85
C VAL A 231 -9.35 -10.02 22.79
N CYS A 232 -10.58 -9.70 23.21
CA CYS A 232 -11.70 -9.47 22.30
C CYS A 232 -12.47 -8.23 22.74
N ILE A 233 -12.70 -7.31 21.81
CA ILE A 233 -13.37 -6.05 22.06
C ILE A 233 -14.60 -5.86 21.14
N PRO A 234 -15.63 -5.11 21.60
CA PRO A 234 -16.82 -4.84 20.79
C PRO A 234 -16.52 -3.90 19.60
N HIS A 235 -17.35 -3.98 18.56
CA HIS A 235 -17.21 -3.16 17.35
C HIS A 235 -17.84 -1.77 17.47
N ILE A 236 -18.72 -1.55 18.45
CA ILE A 236 -19.37 -0.26 18.72
C ILE A 236 -19.05 0.19 20.14
N THR A 237 -18.93 1.49 20.33
CA THR A 237 -18.64 2.09 21.63
C THR A 237 -19.21 3.50 21.74
N LYS A 238 -19.31 4.02 22.98
CA LYS A 238 -19.69 5.42 23.20
C LYS A 238 -18.63 6.37 22.63
N PRO A 239 -19.04 7.51 22.04
CA PRO A 239 -18.12 8.53 21.54
C PRO A 239 -17.09 9.02 22.56
N ASP A 240 -17.45 9.00 23.85
CA ASP A 240 -16.59 9.48 24.94
C ASP A 240 -15.25 8.74 25.04
N LEU A 241 -15.19 7.47 24.65
CA LEU A 241 -13.94 6.72 24.60
C LEU A 241 -12.93 7.37 23.63
N TYR A 242 -13.42 7.81 22.47
CA TYR A 242 -12.56 8.45 21.44
C TYR A 242 -12.31 9.93 21.72
N LYS A 243 -13.22 10.63 22.41
CA LYS A 243 -12.97 11.98 22.92
C LYS A 243 -11.86 11.96 23.97
N THR A 244 -11.90 10.99 24.91
CA THR A 244 -10.87 10.83 25.93
C THR A 244 -9.50 10.52 25.31
N SER A 245 -9.42 9.64 24.33
CA SER A 245 -8.16 9.29 23.66
C SER A 245 -7.63 10.36 22.72
N GLY A 246 -8.45 11.33 22.29
CA GLY A 246 -8.08 12.35 21.29
C GLY A 246 -8.29 11.92 19.84
N HIS A 247 -8.74 10.69 19.60
CA HIS A 247 -9.03 10.22 18.24
C HIS A 247 -10.27 10.91 17.63
N TRP A 248 -11.21 11.38 18.46
CA TRP A 248 -12.43 12.05 17.99
C TRP A 248 -12.13 13.21 17.04
N ASP A 249 -11.21 14.09 17.44
CA ASP A 249 -10.89 15.28 16.65
C ASP A 249 -10.11 14.96 15.36
N LYS A 250 -9.43 13.82 15.33
CA LYS A 250 -8.61 13.38 14.18
C LYS A 250 -9.42 12.58 13.15
N PHE A 251 -10.41 11.82 13.59
CA PHE A 251 -11.21 10.93 12.73
C PHE A 251 -12.67 11.36 12.58
N LYS A 252 -13.03 12.58 13.03
CA LYS A 252 -14.41 13.06 13.10
C LYS A 252 -15.20 12.81 11.81
N ASP A 253 -14.59 13.10 10.67
CA ASP A 253 -15.22 13.01 9.35
C ASP A 253 -15.19 11.58 8.76
N GLU A 254 -14.44 10.66 9.41
CA GLU A 254 -14.30 9.27 9.00
C GLU A 254 -15.04 8.29 9.94
N LEU A 255 -15.79 8.79 10.93
CA LEU A 255 -16.51 7.95 11.89
C LEU A 255 -17.86 7.51 11.36
N PHE A 256 -18.14 6.21 11.41
CA PHE A 256 -19.49 5.69 11.28
C PHE A 256 -20.28 5.92 12.57
N HIS A 257 -21.32 6.75 12.51
CA HIS A 257 -22.24 6.98 13.61
C HIS A 257 -23.33 5.91 13.65
N VAL A 258 -23.61 5.39 14.84
CA VAL A 258 -24.60 4.34 15.07
C VAL A 258 -25.65 4.87 16.05
N HIS A 259 -26.87 5.04 15.57
CA HIS A 259 -27.99 5.50 16.37
C HIS A 259 -28.73 4.31 17.00
N GLY A 260 -28.53 4.11 18.30
CA GLY A 260 -29.30 3.17 19.09
C GLY A 260 -30.66 3.77 19.51
N ARG A 261 -31.47 2.98 20.22
CA ARG A 261 -32.79 3.44 20.67
C ARG A 261 -32.70 4.58 21.70
N GLU A 262 -31.69 4.55 22.55
CA GLU A 262 -31.54 5.49 23.68
C GLU A 262 -30.20 6.22 23.67
N ASN A 263 -29.20 5.70 22.97
CA ASN A 263 -27.84 6.22 23.00
C ASN A 263 -27.24 6.29 21.59
N GLU A 264 -26.34 7.23 21.41
CA GLU A 264 -25.43 7.27 20.27
C GLU A 264 -24.17 6.43 20.54
N PHE A 265 -23.75 5.71 19.54
CA PHE A 265 -22.50 4.96 19.49
C PHE A 265 -21.74 5.34 18.22
N VAL A 266 -20.49 4.90 18.13
CA VAL A 266 -19.70 4.93 16.90
C VAL A 266 -19.11 3.54 16.65
N MET A 267 -18.91 3.20 15.40
CA MET A 267 -18.07 2.05 15.08
C MET A 267 -16.61 2.40 15.36
N LYS A 268 -15.86 1.45 15.90
CA LYS A 268 -14.47 1.69 16.28
C LYS A 268 -13.58 1.97 15.06
N PRO A 269 -12.90 3.13 14.97
CA PRO A 269 -11.89 3.40 13.94
C PRO A 269 -10.51 2.86 14.32
N MET A 270 -10.31 2.55 15.62
CA MET A 270 -9.06 2.06 16.24
C MET A 270 -9.39 1.18 17.44
N ASN A 271 -8.46 0.26 17.80
CA ASN A 271 -8.62 -0.68 18.92
C ASN A 271 -7.97 -0.18 20.23
N CYS A 272 -6.92 0.63 20.12
CA CYS A 272 -6.09 1.06 21.24
C CYS A 272 -6.89 1.58 22.47
N PRO A 273 -7.94 2.43 22.35
CA PRO A 273 -8.66 2.91 23.53
C PRO A 273 -9.38 1.80 24.29
N HIS A 274 -9.82 0.74 23.61
CA HIS A 274 -10.46 -0.40 24.27
C HIS A 274 -9.45 -1.22 25.10
N HIS A 275 -8.23 -1.43 24.57
CA HIS A 275 -7.19 -2.16 25.30
C HIS A 275 -6.77 -1.42 26.59
N THR A 276 -6.83 -0.08 26.59
CA THR A 276 -6.62 0.70 27.84
C THR A 276 -7.67 0.37 28.90
N GLN A 277 -8.94 0.13 28.50
CA GLN A 277 -10.02 -0.23 29.43
C GLN A 277 -9.84 -1.64 29.99
N ILE A 278 -9.30 -2.57 29.21
CA ILE A 278 -8.92 -3.91 29.71
C ILE A 278 -7.79 -3.79 30.74
N PHE A 279 -6.77 -2.96 30.46
CA PHE A 279 -5.71 -2.68 31.42
C PHE A 279 -6.27 -2.10 32.73
N ALA A 280 -7.14 -1.10 32.63
CA ALA A 280 -7.73 -0.38 33.76
C ALA A 280 -8.74 -1.21 34.57
N SER A 281 -9.20 -2.36 34.07
CA SER A 281 -10.27 -3.17 34.71
C SER A 281 -9.92 -3.71 36.09
N LYS A 282 -8.64 -3.74 36.45
CA LYS A 282 -8.15 -4.16 37.79
C LYS A 282 -6.86 -3.41 38.16
N PRO A 283 -6.53 -3.32 39.47
CA PRO A 283 -5.23 -2.82 39.91
C PRO A 283 -4.08 -3.60 39.28
N ARG A 284 -3.04 -2.92 38.86
CA ARG A 284 -1.84 -3.50 38.23
C ARG A 284 -0.61 -3.34 39.13
N SER A 285 0.31 -4.28 39.03
CA SER A 285 1.62 -4.25 39.66
C SER A 285 2.72 -4.29 38.61
N TYR A 286 3.87 -3.69 38.91
CA TYR A 286 5.08 -3.79 38.08
C TYR A 286 5.47 -5.24 37.74
N LYS A 287 5.11 -6.20 38.60
CA LYS A 287 5.37 -7.63 38.37
C LYS A 287 4.55 -8.23 37.22
N GLU A 288 3.45 -7.58 36.84
CA GLU A 288 2.60 -8.00 35.72
C GLU A 288 3.06 -7.41 34.40
N LEU A 289 3.96 -6.40 34.43
CA LEU A 289 4.47 -5.75 33.23
C LEU A 289 5.75 -6.43 32.72
N PRO A 290 5.93 -6.57 31.39
CA PRO A 290 5.06 -6.03 30.34
C PRO A 290 3.80 -6.89 30.12
N LEU A 291 2.65 -6.22 29.86
CA LEU A 291 1.40 -6.85 29.42
C LEU A 291 1.24 -6.64 27.91
N ARG A 292 1.11 -7.72 27.15
CA ARG A 292 1.03 -7.69 25.68
C ARG A 292 -0.33 -8.20 25.23
N TYR A 293 -1.24 -7.29 24.86
CA TYR A 293 -2.54 -7.62 24.30
C TYR A 293 -2.49 -7.65 22.78
N VAL A 294 -3.12 -8.65 22.17
CA VAL A 294 -3.19 -8.83 20.73
C VAL A 294 -4.61 -9.16 20.29
N GLU A 295 -5.01 -8.67 19.13
CA GLU A 295 -6.30 -8.98 18.53
C GLU A 295 -6.26 -8.76 17.01
N SER A 296 -6.77 -9.74 16.25
CA SER A 296 -7.04 -9.55 14.81
C SER A 296 -8.53 -9.25 14.63
N THR A 297 -8.89 -7.97 14.53
CA THR A 297 -10.28 -7.53 14.56
C THR A 297 -10.55 -6.39 13.58
N MET A 298 -11.82 -6.20 13.22
CA MET A 298 -12.23 -5.16 12.28
C MET A 298 -12.32 -3.80 12.96
N VAL A 299 -11.78 -2.79 12.29
CA VAL A 299 -12.04 -1.38 12.53
C VAL A 299 -12.75 -0.78 11.31
N TYR A 300 -13.39 0.37 11.46
CA TYR A 300 -14.26 0.94 10.44
C TYR A 300 -13.95 2.42 10.23
N ARG A 301 -13.78 2.82 8.96
CA ARG A 301 -13.59 4.22 8.58
C ARG A 301 -14.46 4.53 7.38
N ASP A 302 -15.21 5.64 7.44
CA ASP A 302 -16.06 6.10 6.34
C ASP A 302 -15.23 6.82 5.29
N GLU A 303 -14.37 6.05 4.63
CA GLU A 303 -13.54 6.52 3.53
C GLU A 303 -14.40 7.04 2.38
N GLN A 304 -13.99 8.14 1.76
CA GLN A 304 -14.70 8.70 0.61
C GLN A 304 -14.68 7.73 -0.58
N SER A 305 -15.78 7.71 -1.35
CA SER A 305 -15.93 6.76 -2.47
C SER A 305 -14.82 6.87 -3.51
N GLY A 306 -14.27 8.08 -3.75
CA GLY A 306 -13.17 8.31 -4.68
C GLY A 306 -11.81 7.78 -4.21
N GLU A 307 -11.68 7.44 -2.93
CA GLU A 307 -10.43 6.96 -2.33
C GLU A 307 -10.35 5.43 -2.27
N LEU A 308 -11.48 4.74 -2.46
CA LEU A 308 -11.55 3.29 -2.39
C LEU A 308 -10.73 2.62 -3.51
N LEU A 309 -9.90 1.64 -3.17
CA LEU A 309 -8.99 0.97 -4.10
C LEU A 309 -8.92 -0.54 -3.86
N GLY A 310 -9.90 -1.28 -4.33
CA GLY A 310 -9.96 -2.74 -4.14
C GLY A 310 -9.77 -3.12 -2.67
N LEU A 311 -8.83 -4.03 -2.36
CA LEU A 311 -8.43 -4.35 -0.98
C LEU A 311 -7.42 -3.34 -0.40
N GLY A 312 -6.80 -2.50 -1.23
CA GLY A 312 -5.75 -1.57 -0.80
C GLY A 312 -6.26 -0.43 0.08
N ARG A 313 -7.52 0.00 -0.10
CA ARG A 313 -8.21 0.98 0.75
C ARG A 313 -9.70 0.64 0.82
N VAL A 314 -10.14 0.29 2.01
CA VAL A 314 -11.47 -0.26 2.32
C VAL A 314 -12.08 0.46 3.53
N ARG A 315 -13.40 0.35 3.72
CA ARG A 315 -14.13 0.89 4.86
C ARG A 315 -14.15 -0.05 6.07
N SER A 316 -14.08 -1.36 5.83
CA SER A 316 -13.98 -2.41 6.86
C SER A 316 -12.57 -3.00 6.81
N ILE A 317 -11.77 -2.69 7.80
CA ILE A 317 -10.34 -2.96 7.86
C ILE A 317 -10.10 -3.99 8.96
N THR A 318 -9.66 -5.21 8.62
CA THR A 318 -9.20 -6.16 9.64
C THR A 318 -7.77 -5.81 10.03
N GLN A 319 -7.59 -5.37 11.26
CA GLN A 319 -6.29 -4.99 11.77
C GLN A 319 -5.65 -6.13 12.55
N ASP A 320 -4.44 -6.51 12.20
CA ASP A 320 -3.54 -7.24 13.09
C ASP A 320 -2.96 -6.22 14.07
N ASP A 321 -3.57 -6.11 15.23
CA ASP A 321 -3.30 -5.07 16.19
C ASP A 321 -2.79 -5.62 17.51
N GLY A 322 -1.96 -4.86 18.20
CA GLY A 322 -1.51 -5.22 19.53
C GLY A 322 -0.91 -4.05 20.28
N HIS A 323 -1.03 -4.14 21.61
CA HIS A 323 -0.63 -3.10 22.52
C HIS A 323 0.12 -3.68 23.70
N THR A 324 1.37 -3.24 23.89
CA THR A 324 2.17 -3.60 25.04
C THR A 324 2.15 -2.46 26.06
N PHE A 325 1.77 -2.78 27.29
CA PHE A 325 1.86 -1.88 28.44
C PHE A 325 3.11 -2.26 29.23
N CYS A 326 4.06 -1.34 29.37
CA CYS A 326 5.36 -1.60 29.99
C CYS A 326 5.84 -0.42 30.84
N THR A 327 6.90 -0.64 31.60
CA THR A 327 7.62 0.46 32.26
C THR A 327 8.57 1.14 31.28
N PRO A 328 8.99 2.40 31.51
CA PRO A 328 9.98 3.06 30.66
C PRO A 328 11.27 2.24 30.45
N GLU A 329 11.72 1.53 31.47
CA GLU A 329 12.93 0.70 31.42
C GLU A 329 12.78 -0.54 30.53
N GLN A 330 11.55 -0.97 30.26
CA GLN A 330 11.26 -2.13 29.40
C GLN A 330 11.12 -1.79 27.93
N ILE A 331 11.05 -0.51 27.55
CA ILE A 331 10.81 -0.08 26.16
C ILE A 331 11.80 -0.73 25.19
N ASP A 332 13.09 -0.67 25.49
CA ASP A 332 14.13 -1.18 24.60
C ASP A 332 13.95 -2.66 24.30
N GLN A 333 13.68 -3.46 25.34
CA GLN A 333 13.47 -4.90 25.19
C GLN A 333 12.20 -5.20 24.40
N GLU A 334 11.11 -4.49 24.69
CA GLU A 334 9.83 -4.71 24.00
C GLU A 334 9.90 -4.33 22.51
N VAL A 335 10.52 -3.20 22.18
CA VAL A 335 10.69 -2.79 20.78
C VAL A 335 11.57 -3.79 20.02
N LYS A 336 12.66 -4.31 20.62
CA LYS A 336 13.51 -5.35 20.01
C LYS A 336 12.76 -6.66 19.77
N ILE A 337 11.89 -7.08 20.71
CA ILE A 337 11.01 -8.24 20.52
C ILE A 337 10.11 -8.02 19.30
N LEU A 338 9.45 -6.86 19.19
CA LEU A 338 8.57 -6.55 18.08
C LEU A 338 9.32 -6.51 16.74
N ILE A 339 10.53 -5.93 16.71
CA ILE A 339 11.41 -5.98 15.53
C ILE A 339 11.72 -7.44 15.14
N SER A 340 12.02 -8.30 16.11
CA SER A 340 12.28 -9.72 15.87
C SER A 340 11.06 -10.43 15.27
N ILE A 341 9.86 -10.19 15.80
CA ILE A 341 8.61 -10.74 15.27
C ILE A 341 8.38 -10.29 13.82
N ILE A 342 8.54 -8.99 13.52
CA ILE A 342 8.42 -8.44 12.17
C ILE A 342 9.45 -9.10 11.24
N LYS A 343 10.72 -9.15 11.64
CA LYS A 343 11.78 -9.80 10.85
C LYS A 343 11.45 -11.27 10.54
N LYS A 344 10.99 -12.04 11.54
CA LYS A 344 10.56 -13.45 11.36
C LYS A 344 9.43 -13.56 10.33
N PHE A 345 8.36 -12.79 10.51
CA PHE A 345 7.21 -12.84 9.62
C PHE A 345 7.56 -12.50 8.16
N TYR A 346 8.28 -11.40 7.94
CA TYR A 346 8.64 -10.97 6.57
C TYR A 346 9.75 -11.81 5.94
N THR A 347 10.54 -12.55 6.73
CA THR A 347 11.47 -13.56 6.21
C THR A 347 10.72 -14.73 5.58
N LEU A 348 9.60 -15.19 6.17
CA LEU A 348 8.74 -16.24 5.59
C LEU A 348 8.12 -15.83 4.24
N LEU A 349 8.00 -14.53 3.99
CA LEU A 349 7.51 -13.97 2.74
C LEU A 349 8.63 -13.68 1.72
N GLY A 350 9.89 -13.91 2.11
CA GLY A 350 11.05 -13.61 1.26
C GLY A 350 11.34 -12.13 1.06
N LEU A 351 10.75 -11.26 1.90
CA LEU A 351 10.86 -9.80 1.79
C LEU A 351 12.05 -9.20 2.55
N MET A 352 12.62 -9.90 3.54
CA MET A 352 13.76 -9.45 4.36
C MET A 352 15.12 -9.64 3.67
N LYS A 353 15.21 -9.28 2.39
CA LYS A 353 16.48 -9.32 1.64
C LYS A 353 17.14 -7.95 1.66
N GLU A 354 18.47 -7.91 1.67
CA GLU A 354 19.25 -6.68 1.58
C GLU A 354 18.83 -5.84 0.36
N GLY A 355 18.65 -4.54 0.55
CA GLY A 355 18.16 -3.62 -0.48
C GLY A 355 16.67 -3.72 -0.82
N ASN A 356 15.95 -4.71 -0.26
CA ASN A 356 14.51 -4.88 -0.51
C ASN A 356 13.63 -4.20 0.53
N TYR A 357 14.19 -3.80 1.65
CA TYR A 357 13.48 -3.04 2.67
C TYR A 357 14.34 -1.91 3.24
N ARG A 358 13.67 -0.91 3.78
CA ARG A 358 14.24 0.12 4.65
C ARG A 358 13.30 0.38 5.82
N VAL A 359 13.81 1.10 6.80
CA VAL A 359 13.03 1.50 7.97
C VAL A 359 12.88 3.02 7.97
N SER A 360 11.66 3.50 8.15
CA SER A 360 11.36 4.90 8.37
C SER A 360 11.24 5.15 9.87
N LEU A 361 12.10 6.00 10.42
CA LEU A 361 11.91 6.58 11.75
C LEU A 361 11.12 7.87 11.58
N SER A 362 9.85 7.84 11.91
CA SER A 362 8.92 8.95 11.73
C SER A 362 8.85 9.78 13.01
N PHE A 363 9.33 11.02 12.94
CA PHE A 363 9.46 11.95 14.04
C PHE A 363 8.47 13.11 13.91
N ARG A 364 8.24 13.85 15.02
CA ARG A 364 7.40 15.03 14.99
C ARG A 364 8.01 16.13 14.11
N ASP A 365 7.16 17.00 13.56
CA ASP A 365 7.62 18.22 12.90
C ASP A 365 7.97 19.28 13.96
N PRO A 366 9.24 19.70 14.08
CA PRO A 366 9.64 20.72 15.03
C PRO A 366 9.05 22.11 14.72
N LYS A 367 8.59 22.34 13.47
CA LYS A 367 7.96 23.59 13.05
C LYS A 367 6.47 23.67 13.41
N GLU A 368 5.83 22.52 13.65
CA GLU A 368 4.40 22.42 13.93
C GLU A 368 4.11 21.61 15.20
N PRO A 369 4.72 21.96 16.37
CA PRO A 369 4.62 21.17 17.60
C PRO A 369 3.17 21.03 18.09
N GLN A 370 2.28 21.98 17.77
CA GLN A 370 0.86 21.98 18.15
C GLN A 370 0.06 20.83 17.51
N LYS A 371 0.59 20.14 16.50
CA LYS A 371 -0.05 18.97 15.90
C LYS A 371 0.07 17.70 16.75
N TYR A 372 0.96 17.73 17.76
CA TYR A 372 1.36 16.57 18.54
C TYR A 372 0.98 16.73 20.01
N LEU A 373 0.67 15.59 20.68
CA LEU A 373 0.34 15.56 22.10
C LEU A 373 1.61 15.39 22.96
N GLY A 374 1.56 15.88 24.20
CA GLY A 374 2.59 15.70 25.23
C GLY A 374 3.74 16.71 25.15
N ASP A 375 4.61 16.63 26.14
CA ASP A 375 5.72 17.56 26.34
C ASP A 375 6.91 17.26 25.42
N GLU A 376 7.67 18.30 25.08
CA GLU A 376 8.83 18.21 24.19
C GLU A 376 9.88 17.21 24.66
N SER A 377 10.21 17.22 25.95
CA SER A 377 11.20 16.31 26.54
C SER A 377 10.82 14.82 26.43
N VAL A 378 9.53 14.50 26.43
CA VAL A 378 9.02 13.14 26.24
C VAL A 378 9.27 12.70 24.79
N TRP A 379 9.01 13.61 23.83
CA TRP A 379 9.28 13.35 22.41
C TRP A 379 10.77 13.15 22.13
N GLU A 380 11.62 14.00 22.68
CA GLU A 380 13.08 13.86 22.52
C GLU A 380 13.58 12.52 23.06
N THR A 381 13.12 12.13 24.25
CA THR A 381 13.47 10.84 24.86
C THR A 381 12.99 9.66 24.00
N ALA A 382 11.76 9.70 23.51
CA ALA A 382 11.18 8.64 22.70
C ALA A 382 11.89 8.52 21.34
N GLN A 383 12.15 9.63 20.65
CA GLN A 383 12.85 9.66 19.37
C GLN A 383 14.29 9.17 19.50
N ALA A 384 14.99 9.58 20.57
CA ALA A 384 16.35 9.10 20.87
C ALA A 384 16.37 7.59 21.15
N ALA A 385 15.39 7.06 21.87
CA ALA A 385 15.26 5.62 22.13
C ALA A 385 15.09 4.84 20.82
N LEU A 386 14.17 5.25 19.93
CA LEU A 386 13.97 4.58 18.66
C LEU A 386 15.20 4.64 17.75
N THR A 387 15.90 5.77 17.72
CA THR A 387 17.15 5.92 16.96
C THR A 387 18.22 4.95 17.46
N ARG A 388 18.44 4.90 18.78
CA ARG A 388 19.41 3.99 19.39
C ARG A 388 19.07 2.53 19.08
N ILE A 389 17.81 2.13 19.25
CA ILE A 389 17.38 0.75 18.96
C ILE A 389 17.59 0.41 17.48
N ALA A 390 17.27 1.32 16.56
CA ALA A 390 17.48 1.09 15.13
C ALA A 390 18.97 0.89 14.81
N GLN A 391 19.87 1.63 15.48
CA GLN A 391 21.33 1.45 15.36
C GLN A 391 21.80 0.11 15.93
N GLU A 392 21.37 -0.25 17.14
CA GLU A 392 21.73 -1.51 17.80
C GLU A 392 21.25 -2.74 17.02
N GLU A 393 20.06 -2.66 16.40
CA GLU A 393 19.47 -3.72 15.57
C GLU A 393 19.98 -3.72 14.12
N ASN A 394 20.93 -2.83 13.78
CA ASN A 394 21.50 -2.65 12.43
C ASN A 394 20.42 -2.51 11.35
N LEU A 395 19.36 -1.73 11.61
CA LEU A 395 18.30 -1.49 10.64
C LEU A 395 18.77 -0.46 9.58
N PRO A 396 18.42 -0.65 8.30
CA PRO A 396 18.65 0.36 7.27
C PRO A 396 17.61 1.48 7.40
N TYR A 397 17.86 2.45 8.30
CA TYR A 397 16.87 3.47 8.63
C TYR A 397 17.18 4.85 8.04
N GLU A 398 16.10 5.60 7.82
CA GLU A 398 16.10 7.03 7.49
C GLU A 398 15.11 7.75 8.41
N ILE A 399 15.39 9.02 8.74
CA ILE A 399 14.53 9.84 9.61
C ILE A 399 13.65 10.74 8.74
N PHE A 400 12.34 10.75 9.06
CA PHE A 400 11.33 11.57 8.40
C PHE A 400 10.62 12.45 9.43
N GLU A 401 10.87 13.75 9.39
CA GLU A 401 10.19 14.73 10.22
C GLU A 401 8.77 14.98 9.68
N GLY A 402 7.81 15.14 10.58
CA GLY A 402 6.40 15.38 10.24
C GLY A 402 5.54 14.14 10.04
N GLU A 403 6.16 12.95 9.99
CA GLU A 403 5.46 11.69 9.69
C GLU A 403 5.06 10.87 10.95
N ALA A 404 5.34 11.40 12.15
CA ALA A 404 4.97 10.74 13.41
C ALA A 404 3.46 10.68 13.62
N ALA A 405 3.00 9.72 14.42
CA ALA A 405 1.65 9.76 14.95
C ALA A 405 1.48 10.96 15.90
N PHE A 406 0.26 11.47 16.03
CA PHE A 406 0.01 12.66 16.89
C PHE A 406 0.32 12.42 18.37
N TYR A 407 0.43 11.15 18.80
CA TYR A 407 0.70 10.72 20.17
C TYR A 407 2.12 10.20 20.40
N GLY A 408 2.91 9.96 19.35
CA GLY A 408 4.28 9.47 19.51
C GLY A 408 5.02 9.12 18.23
N PRO A 409 6.36 8.95 18.32
CA PRO A 409 7.20 8.56 17.19
C PRO A 409 7.00 7.10 16.84
N LYS A 410 7.36 6.73 15.59
CA LYS A 410 7.16 5.37 15.08
C LYS A 410 8.32 4.85 14.24
N ILE A 411 8.41 3.53 14.20
CA ILE A 411 9.24 2.75 13.29
C ILE A 411 8.31 2.11 12.27
N ASP A 412 8.47 2.45 10.99
CA ASP A 412 7.72 1.84 9.89
C ASP A 412 8.67 1.01 9.02
N PHE A 413 8.28 -0.25 8.74
CA PHE A 413 9.00 -1.11 7.82
C PHE A 413 8.44 -0.94 6.42
N MET A 414 9.29 -0.42 5.52
CA MET A 414 8.99 -0.16 4.13
C MET A 414 9.58 -1.27 3.27
N PHE A 415 8.75 -2.04 2.57
CA PHE A 415 9.19 -3.14 1.71
C PHE A 415 8.94 -2.82 0.24
N LYS A 416 9.85 -3.28 -0.64
CA LYS A 416 9.64 -3.23 -2.08
C LYS A 416 8.89 -4.49 -2.52
N ASP A 417 7.79 -4.29 -3.25
CA ASP A 417 7.08 -5.39 -3.89
C ASP A 417 7.86 -5.94 -5.10
N ALA A 418 7.35 -6.98 -5.77
CA ALA A 418 8.03 -7.64 -6.88
C ALA A 418 8.32 -6.75 -8.10
N ILE A 419 7.71 -5.57 -8.17
CA ILE A 419 7.95 -4.57 -9.24
C ILE A 419 8.64 -3.31 -8.72
N GLY A 420 9.16 -3.35 -7.48
CA GLY A 420 9.97 -2.30 -6.87
C GLY A 420 9.19 -1.13 -6.24
N ARG A 421 7.86 -1.23 -6.06
CA ARG A 421 7.08 -0.21 -5.36
C ARG A 421 7.25 -0.36 -3.85
N GLU A 422 7.52 0.73 -3.14
CA GLU A 422 7.57 0.71 -1.68
C GLU A 422 6.18 0.61 -1.05
N ARG A 423 6.10 -0.24 -0.02
CA ARG A 423 4.89 -0.52 0.74
C ARG A 423 5.19 -0.50 2.23
N GLN A 424 4.51 0.37 2.97
CA GLN A 424 4.52 0.32 4.43
C GLN A 424 3.66 -0.84 4.90
N LEU A 425 4.25 -1.74 5.70
CA LEU A 425 3.59 -2.93 6.22
C LEU A 425 3.66 -3.00 7.75
N GLY A 426 4.79 -3.39 8.32
CA GLY A 426 4.95 -3.45 9.77
C GLY A 426 5.17 -2.07 10.41
N THR A 427 4.62 -1.85 11.62
CA THR A 427 4.83 -0.61 12.37
C THR A 427 4.94 -0.86 13.88
N ILE A 428 5.75 -0.04 14.55
CA ILE A 428 5.90 0.02 16.01
C ILE A 428 5.83 1.49 16.40
N GLN A 429 4.97 1.85 17.37
CA GLN A 429 4.76 3.24 17.78
C GLN A 429 4.82 3.35 19.29
N LEU A 430 5.58 4.31 19.80
CA LEU A 430 5.64 4.61 21.24
C LEU A 430 4.57 5.64 21.60
N ASP A 431 3.83 5.38 22.67
CA ASP A 431 2.78 6.27 23.14
C ASP A 431 2.91 6.48 24.67
N PHE A 432 3.28 7.69 25.04
CA PHE A 432 3.34 8.14 26.42
C PHE A 432 2.07 8.93 26.83
N ASN A 433 1.20 9.24 25.90
CA ASN A 433 0.08 10.16 26.08
C ASN A 433 -1.23 9.44 26.42
N MET A 434 -1.57 8.40 25.70
CA MET A 434 -2.85 7.69 25.89
C MET A 434 -2.99 7.07 27.30
N PRO A 435 -1.97 6.40 27.86
CA PRO A 435 -2.06 5.91 29.23
C PRO A 435 -2.37 7.01 30.25
N SER A 436 -1.75 8.16 30.12
CA SER A 436 -1.99 9.34 30.98
C SER A 436 -3.40 9.89 30.82
N ARG A 437 -3.92 10.00 29.58
CA ARG A 437 -5.27 10.50 29.28
C ARG A 437 -6.38 9.62 29.84
N PHE A 438 -6.14 8.31 29.95
CA PHE A 438 -7.05 7.35 30.58
C PHE A 438 -6.77 7.14 32.08
N GLY A 439 -5.80 7.84 32.66
CA GLY A 439 -5.41 7.69 34.05
C GLY A 439 -4.96 6.27 34.40
N LEU A 440 -4.26 5.60 33.47
CA LEU A 440 -3.73 4.25 33.72
C LEU A 440 -2.59 4.28 34.72
N GLU A 441 -2.64 3.38 35.71
CA GLU A 441 -1.64 3.29 36.77
C GLU A 441 -1.24 1.85 37.06
N PHE A 442 0.02 1.67 37.45
CA PHE A 442 0.50 0.46 38.08
C PHE A 442 1.24 0.81 39.40
N THR A 443 1.28 -0.13 40.34
CA THR A 443 2.06 0.02 41.57
C THR A 443 3.48 -0.45 41.32
N ASP A 444 4.46 0.45 41.48
CA ASP A 444 5.87 0.17 41.29
C ASP A 444 6.50 -0.50 42.51
N LYS A 445 7.79 -0.87 42.42
CA LYS A 445 8.57 -1.59 43.50
C LYS A 445 8.60 -0.85 44.82
N ASP A 446 8.58 0.48 44.77
CA ASP A 446 8.58 1.38 45.93
C ASP A 446 7.18 1.62 46.52
N GLY A 447 6.14 1.00 45.97
CA GLY A 447 4.75 1.19 46.36
C GLY A 447 4.07 2.43 45.77
N THR A 448 4.77 3.24 44.99
CA THR A 448 4.20 4.42 44.33
C THR A 448 3.38 4.03 43.11
N LYS A 449 2.44 4.91 42.73
CA LYS A 449 1.67 4.78 41.48
C LYS A 449 2.41 5.45 40.33
N LYS A 450 2.58 4.73 39.22
CA LYS A 450 3.22 5.21 38.01
C LYS A 450 2.35 4.94 36.80
N THR A 451 2.43 5.79 35.78
CA THR A 451 1.76 5.60 34.49
C THR A 451 2.62 4.70 33.59
N PRO A 452 2.06 3.64 32.98
CA PRO A 452 2.79 2.80 32.04
C PRO A 452 3.02 3.54 30.72
N VAL A 453 4.00 3.05 29.94
CA VAL A 453 4.14 3.39 28.52
C VAL A 453 3.33 2.39 27.70
N MET A 454 2.74 2.84 26.60
CA MET A 454 2.03 1.98 25.66
C MET A 454 2.81 1.89 24.36
N ILE A 455 3.00 0.69 23.85
CA ILE A 455 3.62 0.45 22.55
C ILE A 455 2.56 -0.16 21.66
N HIS A 456 2.22 0.54 20.57
CA HIS A 456 1.33 0.03 19.52
C HIS A 456 2.16 -0.75 18.52
N ARG A 457 1.63 -1.84 18.02
CA ARG A 457 2.28 -2.61 16.97
C ARG A 457 1.27 -3.14 15.95
N ALA A 458 1.72 -3.22 14.70
CA ALA A 458 1.08 -3.99 13.66
C ALA A 458 2.17 -4.80 12.93
N ILE A 459 1.98 -6.11 12.77
CA ILE A 459 2.91 -6.97 12.04
C ILE A 459 2.51 -6.99 10.56
N ALA A 460 1.33 -7.55 10.25
CA ALA A 460 0.74 -7.50 8.91
C ALA A 460 -0.05 -6.21 8.63
N GLY A 461 -0.42 -5.46 9.68
CA GLY A 461 -1.23 -4.26 9.59
C GLY A 461 -2.67 -4.55 9.18
N SER A 462 -3.22 -3.79 8.22
CA SER A 462 -4.50 -4.11 7.58
C SER A 462 -4.38 -5.37 6.73
N LEU A 463 -5.11 -6.43 7.07
CA LEU A 463 -5.08 -7.69 6.33
C LEU A 463 -5.55 -7.52 4.88
N GLU A 464 -6.52 -6.65 4.62
CA GLU A 464 -6.99 -6.35 3.27
C GLU A 464 -5.87 -5.73 2.44
N ARG A 465 -5.21 -4.70 2.98
CA ARG A 465 -4.05 -4.06 2.32
C ARG A 465 -2.87 -5.02 2.17
N PHE A 466 -2.57 -5.79 3.20
CA PHE A 466 -1.53 -6.83 3.14
C PHE A 466 -1.83 -7.85 2.04
N LEU A 467 -3.09 -8.34 1.96
CA LEU A 467 -3.52 -9.27 0.92
C LEU A 467 -3.40 -8.66 -0.48
N SER A 468 -3.78 -7.40 -0.67
CA SER A 468 -3.58 -6.74 -1.96
C SER A 468 -2.12 -6.77 -2.40
N ILE A 469 -1.21 -6.45 -1.47
CA ILE A 469 0.23 -6.45 -1.72
C ILE A 469 0.76 -7.87 -1.95
N ALA A 470 0.33 -8.85 -1.15
CA ALA A 470 0.77 -10.24 -1.28
C ALA A 470 0.28 -10.88 -2.60
N ILE A 471 -0.97 -10.62 -3.03
CA ILE A 471 -1.49 -11.07 -4.32
C ILE A 471 -0.64 -10.51 -5.46
N GLU A 472 -0.31 -9.22 -5.43
CA GLU A 472 0.51 -8.54 -6.44
C GLU A 472 1.97 -9.00 -6.39
N HIS A 473 2.57 -9.15 -5.19
CA HIS A 473 3.94 -9.59 -5.00
C HIS A 473 4.16 -11.01 -5.52
N PHE A 474 3.34 -11.95 -5.08
CA PHE A 474 3.43 -13.35 -5.50
C PHE A 474 2.80 -13.60 -6.87
N ALA A 475 2.15 -12.60 -7.47
CA ALA A 475 1.32 -12.78 -8.67
C ALA A 475 0.35 -13.97 -8.53
N GLY A 476 -0.18 -14.20 -7.33
CA GLY A 476 -1.06 -15.34 -6.98
C GLY A 476 -0.34 -16.67 -6.74
N ASN A 477 0.98 -16.77 -6.94
CA ASN A 477 1.77 -17.99 -6.63
C ASN A 477 2.18 -17.99 -5.16
N PHE A 478 1.21 -18.08 -4.27
CA PHE A 478 1.45 -18.02 -2.83
C PHE A 478 2.41 -19.12 -2.33
N PRO A 479 3.24 -18.85 -1.30
CA PRO A 479 4.01 -19.89 -0.62
C PRO A 479 3.08 -20.93 0.00
N PHE A 480 3.59 -22.15 0.18
CA PHE A 480 2.77 -23.31 0.62
C PHE A 480 1.92 -23.02 1.84
N TRP A 481 2.50 -22.48 2.91
CA TRP A 481 1.79 -22.21 4.15
C TRP A 481 0.59 -21.25 3.96
N MET A 482 0.68 -20.33 3.01
CA MET A 482 -0.32 -19.30 2.75
C MET A 482 -1.34 -19.69 1.66
N ALA A 483 -1.00 -20.62 0.75
CA ALA A 483 -1.83 -20.98 -0.40
C ALA A 483 -3.23 -21.45 0.01
N PRO A 484 -4.32 -20.97 -0.63
CA PRO A 484 -5.69 -21.34 -0.28
C PRO A 484 -5.99 -22.83 -0.50
N VAL A 485 -5.40 -23.41 -1.53
CA VAL A 485 -5.29 -24.84 -1.79
C VAL A 485 -3.81 -25.14 -1.83
N GLN A 486 -3.34 -26.03 -0.96
CA GLN A 486 -1.94 -26.40 -0.85
C GLN A 486 -1.57 -27.59 -1.74
N VAL A 487 -2.52 -28.50 -1.91
CA VAL A 487 -2.34 -29.73 -2.66
C VAL A 487 -3.54 -30.02 -3.53
N ALA A 488 -3.34 -30.27 -4.81
CA ALA A 488 -4.31 -30.87 -5.70
C ALA A 488 -4.08 -32.39 -5.74
N LEU A 489 -5.07 -33.17 -5.31
CA LEU A 489 -5.02 -34.63 -5.25
C LEU A 489 -5.84 -35.21 -6.40
N ILE A 490 -5.16 -35.87 -7.36
CA ILE A 490 -5.71 -36.20 -8.68
C ILE A 490 -5.54 -37.70 -8.97
N PRO A 491 -6.52 -38.56 -8.64
CA PRO A 491 -6.57 -39.95 -9.13
C PRO A 491 -6.75 -39.95 -10.65
N ILE A 492 -5.98 -40.75 -11.41
CA ILE A 492 -6.07 -40.78 -12.87
C ILE A 492 -7.40 -41.36 -13.32
N LYS A 493 -7.84 -42.48 -12.69
CA LYS A 493 -9.06 -43.23 -13.00
C LYS A 493 -9.84 -43.53 -11.71
N GLU A 494 -11.10 -43.97 -11.85
CA GLU A 494 -11.96 -44.34 -10.75
C GLU A 494 -11.35 -45.40 -9.79
N GLN A 495 -10.64 -46.39 -10.34
CA GLN A 495 -9.96 -47.41 -9.52
C GLN A 495 -8.89 -46.86 -8.56
N HIS A 496 -8.38 -45.65 -8.79
CA HIS A 496 -7.39 -44.98 -7.93
C HIS A 496 -8.03 -44.10 -6.84
N GLU A 497 -9.37 -43.92 -6.90
CA GLU A 497 -10.04 -42.98 -5.98
C GLU A 497 -9.98 -43.42 -4.52
N GLN A 498 -9.99 -44.72 -4.22
CA GLN A 498 -9.92 -45.17 -2.83
C GLN A 498 -8.61 -44.80 -2.19
N ALA A 499 -7.47 -45.03 -2.88
CA ALA A 499 -6.16 -44.63 -2.38
C ALA A 499 -6.04 -43.10 -2.22
N ALA A 500 -6.60 -42.34 -3.18
CA ALA A 500 -6.64 -40.88 -3.07
C ALA A 500 -7.50 -40.43 -1.89
N LYS A 501 -8.65 -41.03 -1.63
CA LYS A 501 -9.52 -40.69 -0.47
C LYS A 501 -8.81 -40.98 0.86
N ASP A 502 -8.05 -42.08 0.93
CA ASP A 502 -7.32 -42.44 2.15
C ASP A 502 -6.15 -41.48 2.41
N LEU A 503 -5.41 -41.07 1.36
CA LEU A 503 -4.38 -40.03 1.46
C LEU A 503 -5.00 -38.66 1.79
N HIS A 504 -6.15 -38.32 1.21
CA HIS A 504 -6.88 -37.08 1.51
C HIS A 504 -7.20 -36.97 3.01
N LYS A 505 -7.65 -38.06 3.66
CA LYS A 505 -7.92 -38.07 5.11
C LYS A 505 -6.66 -37.79 5.92
N GLN A 506 -5.52 -38.39 5.52
CA GLN A 506 -4.24 -38.19 6.21
C GLN A 506 -3.74 -36.75 6.07
N LEU A 507 -3.79 -36.19 4.86
CA LEU A 507 -3.43 -34.79 4.62
C LEU A 507 -4.31 -33.81 5.41
N LYS A 508 -5.65 -34.06 5.41
CA LYS A 508 -6.57 -33.25 6.24
C LYS A 508 -6.29 -33.35 7.73
N ALA A 509 -5.92 -34.52 8.24
CA ALA A 509 -5.55 -34.69 9.64
C ALA A 509 -4.30 -33.90 10.02
N LEU A 510 -3.41 -33.62 9.05
CA LEU A 510 -2.28 -32.69 9.22
C LEU A 510 -2.68 -31.21 9.07
N GLY A 511 -3.94 -30.90 8.78
CA GLY A 511 -4.43 -29.55 8.54
C GLY A 511 -4.03 -28.99 7.17
N ILE A 512 -3.69 -29.84 6.20
CA ILE A 512 -3.37 -29.43 4.82
C ILE A 512 -4.66 -29.13 4.06
N ARG A 513 -4.71 -28.02 3.34
CA ARG A 513 -5.83 -27.61 2.47
C ARG A 513 -5.71 -28.32 1.13
N VAL A 514 -6.51 -29.37 0.94
CA VAL A 514 -6.46 -30.27 -0.23
C VAL A 514 -7.71 -30.07 -1.09
N ASP A 515 -7.53 -29.85 -2.39
CA ASP A 515 -8.58 -30.03 -3.39
C ASP A 515 -8.52 -31.46 -3.95
N TYR A 516 -9.51 -32.27 -3.58
CA TYR A 516 -9.67 -33.62 -4.09
C TYR A 516 -10.46 -33.57 -5.40
N MET A 517 -9.78 -33.81 -6.51
CA MET A 517 -10.33 -33.78 -7.85
C MET A 517 -10.66 -35.22 -8.31
N ASN A 518 -11.90 -35.66 -8.10
CA ASN A 518 -12.35 -37.00 -8.47
C ASN A 518 -12.20 -37.28 -9.99
N SER A 519 -12.38 -38.53 -10.40
CA SER A 519 -12.15 -38.99 -11.78
C SER A 519 -13.29 -38.69 -12.76
N ASN A 520 -14.35 -37.99 -12.36
CA ASN A 520 -15.51 -37.69 -13.21
C ASN A 520 -15.16 -36.81 -14.40
N ASP A 521 -14.20 -35.89 -14.24
CA ASP A 521 -13.68 -35.04 -15.31
C ASP A 521 -12.45 -35.63 -15.98
N ASN A 522 -12.19 -35.20 -17.21
CA ASN A 522 -10.96 -35.56 -17.94
C ASN A 522 -9.71 -35.17 -17.14
N PHE A 523 -8.73 -36.10 -17.08
CA PHE A 523 -7.46 -35.89 -16.36
C PHE A 523 -6.78 -34.59 -16.74
N GLY A 524 -6.66 -34.30 -18.05
CA GLY A 524 -6.03 -33.05 -18.52
C GLY A 524 -6.73 -31.79 -18.07
N LYS A 525 -8.08 -31.81 -17.98
CA LYS A 525 -8.85 -30.66 -17.43
C LYS A 525 -8.55 -30.43 -15.96
N ARG A 526 -8.44 -31.49 -15.16
CA ARG A 526 -8.15 -31.42 -13.73
C ARG A 526 -6.74 -30.85 -13.47
N ILE A 527 -5.75 -31.33 -14.22
CA ILE A 527 -4.39 -30.78 -14.18
C ILE A 527 -4.38 -29.30 -14.57
N LYS A 528 -5.08 -28.96 -15.68
CA LYS A 528 -5.17 -27.56 -16.11
C LYS A 528 -5.83 -26.69 -15.03
N LYS A 529 -6.96 -27.12 -14.46
CA LYS A 529 -7.63 -26.40 -13.37
C LYS A 529 -6.68 -26.14 -12.20
N ALA A 530 -5.98 -27.17 -11.72
CA ALA A 530 -5.03 -27.02 -10.62
C ALA A 530 -3.86 -26.06 -10.94
N LYS A 531 -3.40 -26.05 -12.20
CA LYS A 531 -2.36 -25.10 -12.68
C LYS A 531 -2.91 -23.67 -12.78
N ASP A 532 -4.11 -23.50 -13.33
CA ASP A 532 -4.78 -22.19 -13.41
C ASP A 532 -5.05 -21.61 -12.01
N GLU A 533 -5.37 -22.44 -11.03
CA GLU A 533 -5.52 -22.08 -9.61
C GLU A 533 -4.19 -21.91 -8.86
N ARG A 534 -3.04 -22.12 -9.54
CA ARG A 534 -1.68 -21.92 -9.00
C ARG A 534 -1.39 -22.74 -7.74
N VAL A 535 -1.94 -23.95 -7.67
CA VAL A 535 -1.73 -24.84 -6.53
C VAL A 535 -0.24 -25.20 -6.39
N PRO A 536 0.37 -25.13 -5.19
CA PRO A 536 1.81 -25.39 -5.02
C PRO A 536 2.24 -26.82 -5.34
N TYR A 537 1.42 -27.82 -4.96
CA TYR A 537 1.76 -29.22 -5.17
C TYR A 537 0.61 -30.03 -5.79
N PHE A 538 0.99 -30.96 -6.66
CA PHE A 538 0.08 -31.90 -7.31
C PHE A 538 0.47 -33.31 -6.88
N ILE A 539 -0.47 -34.07 -6.37
CA ILE A 539 -0.33 -35.50 -6.10
C ILE A 539 -1.16 -36.25 -7.12
N ILE A 540 -0.48 -37.00 -7.97
CA ILE A 540 -1.12 -37.83 -9.00
C ILE A 540 -1.03 -39.29 -8.55
N ILE A 541 -2.12 -40.03 -8.70
CA ILE A 541 -2.18 -41.45 -8.35
C ILE A 541 -2.68 -42.24 -9.58
N GLY A 542 -1.82 -43.11 -10.08
CA GLY A 542 -2.07 -44.00 -11.21
C GLY A 542 -1.73 -45.46 -10.88
N ASP A 543 -1.82 -46.33 -11.90
CA ASP A 543 -1.59 -47.79 -11.74
C ASP A 543 -0.21 -48.10 -11.14
N LYS A 544 0.84 -47.45 -11.67
CA LYS A 544 2.25 -47.62 -11.18
C LYS A 544 2.44 -47.13 -9.74
N ASP A 545 1.68 -46.14 -9.33
CA ASP A 545 1.78 -45.57 -7.97
C ASP A 545 1.15 -46.55 -6.96
N ILE A 546 0.02 -47.14 -7.33
CA ILE A 546 -0.65 -48.18 -6.52
C ILE A 546 0.25 -49.40 -6.36
N GLU A 547 0.81 -49.92 -7.47
CA GLU A 547 1.70 -51.10 -7.47
C GLU A 547 2.94 -50.86 -6.58
N ALA A 548 3.49 -49.65 -6.61
CA ALA A 548 4.69 -49.27 -5.82
C ALA A 548 4.37 -48.86 -4.39
N ASN A 549 3.09 -48.72 -4.00
CA ASN A 549 2.62 -48.09 -2.78
C ASN A 549 3.24 -46.69 -2.57
N LYS A 550 3.24 -45.88 -3.64
CA LYS A 550 3.78 -44.54 -3.73
C LYS A 550 2.77 -43.59 -4.35
N VAL A 551 3.15 -42.33 -4.49
CA VAL A 551 2.40 -41.30 -5.24
C VAL A 551 3.37 -40.52 -6.12
N THR A 552 2.93 -40.04 -7.25
CA THR A 552 3.70 -39.13 -8.10
C THR A 552 3.46 -37.71 -7.62
N LEU A 553 4.55 -37.03 -7.21
CA LEU A 553 4.53 -35.66 -6.70
C LEU A 553 5.11 -34.69 -7.75
N GLU A 554 4.40 -33.61 -7.97
CA GLU A 554 4.84 -32.48 -8.81
C GLU A 554 4.73 -31.19 -8.00
N SER A 555 5.75 -30.34 -8.08
CA SER A 555 5.75 -28.98 -7.53
C SER A 555 5.45 -27.97 -8.64
N ARG A 556 4.67 -26.94 -8.35
CA ARG A 556 4.48 -25.78 -9.25
C ARG A 556 5.80 -25.12 -9.61
N ASP A 557 6.69 -24.99 -8.62
CA ASP A 557 7.91 -24.19 -8.72
C ASP A 557 9.13 -25.00 -9.19
N GLU A 558 9.19 -26.30 -8.84
CA GLU A 558 10.32 -27.20 -9.14
C GLU A 558 10.03 -28.24 -10.24
N GLY A 559 8.75 -28.34 -10.65
CA GLY A 559 8.33 -29.35 -11.64
C GLY A 559 8.17 -30.75 -11.03
N GLN A 560 8.47 -31.79 -11.81
CA GLN A 560 8.28 -33.18 -11.39
C GLN A 560 9.30 -33.62 -10.33
N LEU A 561 8.82 -34.02 -9.16
CA LEU A 561 9.60 -34.56 -8.04
C LEU A 561 9.66 -36.10 -8.03
N GLY A 562 8.94 -36.72 -8.96
CA GLY A 562 8.91 -38.17 -9.13
C GLY A 562 8.04 -38.91 -8.12
N GLN A 563 8.24 -40.24 -8.02
CA GLN A 563 7.50 -41.08 -7.08
C GLN A 563 8.05 -40.95 -5.66
N LYS A 564 7.17 -40.68 -4.70
CA LYS A 564 7.47 -40.58 -3.28
C LYS A 564 6.58 -41.53 -2.47
N SER A 565 7.08 -42.03 -1.37
CA SER A 565 6.23 -42.74 -0.39
C SER A 565 5.26 -41.74 0.25
N ILE A 566 4.14 -42.24 0.75
CA ILE A 566 3.16 -41.42 1.49
C ILE A 566 3.84 -40.74 2.69
N GLU A 567 4.74 -41.44 3.36
CA GLU A 567 5.44 -40.93 4.53
C GLU A 567 6.38 -39.76 4.19
N GLU A 568 7.14 -39.85 3.08
CA GLU A 568 7.96 -38.75 2.56
C GLU A 568 7.12 -37.50 2.22
N VAL A 569 5.96 -37.69 1.61
CA VAL A 569 5.03 -36.59 1.27
C VAL A 569 4.45 -35.94 2.53
N LEU A 570 4.01 -36.72 3.50
CA LEU A 570 3.48 -36.20 4.75
C LEU A 570 4.56 -35.44 5.55
N GLN A 571 5.81 -35.93 5.54
CA GLN A 571 6.93 -35.26 6.19
C GLN A 571 7.25 -33.93 5.51
N LEU A 572 7.37 -33.90 4.18
CA LEU A 572 7.59 -32.68 3.41
C LEU A 572 6.54 -31.60 3.74
N PHE A 573 5.28 -31.98 3.79
CA PHE A 573 4.21 -31.00 4.05
C PHE A 573 4.11 -30.52 5.51
N ARG A 574 4.64 -31.31 6.48
CA ARG A 574 4.84 -30.83 7.85
C ARG A 574 5.90 -29.74 7.93
N GLU A 575 6.98 -29.90 7.17
CA GLU A 575 8.11 -28.95 7.15
C GLU A 575 7.77 -27.64 6.42
N LEU A 576 6.86 -27.71 5.42
CA LEU A 576 6.42 -26.56 4.64
C LEU A 576 5.26 -25.77 5.28
N LYS A 577 4.58 -26.32 6.28
CA LYS A 577 3.46 -25.72 6.98
C LYS A 577 3.92 -24.67 7.99
#